data_68f69eb815ce7ed1f020e503faa42625
#
_entry.id   68f69eb815ce7ed1f020e503faa42625
#
_cell.length_a   1.000
_cell.length_b   1.000
_cell.length_c   1.000
_cell.angle_alpha   90.00
_cell.angle_beta   90.00
_cell.angle_gamma   90.00
#
_symmetry.space_group_name_H-M   'P 1'
#
loop_
_entity.id
_entity.type
_entity.pdbx_description
1 polymer ?
#
loop_
_entity_poly.entity_id
_entity_poly.type
_entity_poly.pdbx_seq_one_letter_code
_entity_poly.pdbx_strand_id
1 'polypeptide(L)'
;MNNINYSLSSHIALHEKKRSLYRYICGLLAGIMCIIIISSNMSITVSADDYPKAPDIESGNCILMDADSGIVLYEKNSGEKCYPASVTKLMTALIVAESCNLGDTLTVSRNAVSSVKYGDAAAGLKTGEEFTVEQALNVMLIKSANDMAYALGEYAGGSIANFANMMNKKAEELGCLNTHFTNASGLTDLNHYTTAYDMALICRAVLGYPAIMNAISYTKSYSVPPTNKTADTRYYKLSHSMVTGKYLYEYCIGGKTGYTDAAGHTLATFAEKDGIRLICVIFNSTDEQRYIDTTALFEYGFNNFHRLNISQNEDTFSFNQGLGLGGFGISGKALNINSDIQLSVPDYDCVIIPLNVSFSDLTKEIIYRQHDDISDTINTDSETTSTASDDSITASNILADIYYYYGGHEAGHTSLYFSGTKTSKDIPSDNGRPADSSAASDSKDQSDGSAVSGSSLPYLVSDNSTSPLSNAVTVTGNFIYINLWLFVSTVCVVILIVLLLVINAKKNRHGLRF
;
A
#
# COMPACT_ATOMS: atom_id res chain seq x y z
N MET A 1 -81.34 -17.16 -39.39
CA MET A 1 -80.44 -18.02 -38.58
C MET A 1 -78.95 -17.95 -39.04
N ASN A 2 -78.63 -17.35 -40.18
CA ASN A 2 -77.24 -17.42 -40.72
C ASN A 2 -76.27 -16.33 -40.13
N ASN A 3 -76.73 -15.25 -39.47
CA ASN A 3 -75.88 -14.19 -38.97
C ASN A 3 -75.29 -14.44 -37.56
N ILE A 4 -75.88 -15.37 -36.79
CA ILE A 4 -75.41 -15.69 -35.43
C ILE A 4 -74.21 -16.64 -35.46
N ASN A 5 -74.17 -17.54 -36.48
CA ASN A 5 -73.06 -18.52 -36.62
C ASN A 5 -71.75 -17.89 -37.11
N TYR A 6 -71.78 -16.79 -37.87
CA TYR A 6 -70.57 -16.06 -38.29
C TYR A 6 -69.94 -15.27 -37.16
N SER A 7 -70.71 -14.73 -36.24
CA SER A 7 -70.19 -13.98 -35.09
C SER A 7 -69.51 -14.90 -34.07
N LEU A 8 -70.06 -16.11 -33.86
CA LEU A 8 -69.52 -17.06 -32.90
C LEU A 8 -68.19 -17.69 -33.40
N SER A 9 -68.08 -18.01 -34.70
CA SER A 9 -66.86 -18.53 -35.27
C SER A 9 -65.71 -17.51 -35.28
N SER A 10 -65.97 -16.22 -35.53
CA SER A 10 -64.97 -15.17 -35.48
C SER A 10 -64.49 -14.90 -34.06
N HIS A 11 -65.35 -15.00 -33.04
CA HIS A 11 -64.92 -14.88 -31.63
C HIS A 11 -64.08 -16.06 -31.16
N ILE A 12 -64.38 -17.27 -31.58
CA ILE A 12 -63.56 -18.48 -31.27
C ILE A 12 -62.17 -18.39 -31.93
N ALA A 13 -62.11 -18.00 -33.20
CA ALA A 13 -60.83 -17.85 -33.94
C ALA A 13 -59.94 -16.72 -33.33
N LEU A 14 -60.56 -15.62 -32.82
CA LEU A 14 -59.83 -14.53 -32.15
C LEU A 14 -59.31 -15.00 -30.79
N HIS A 15 -60.06 -15.86 -30.07
CA HIS A 15 -59.63 -16.42 -28.78
C HIS A 15 -58.51 -17.44 -28.93
N GLU A 16 -58.50 -18.26 -29.97
CA GLU A 16 -57.41 -19.18 -30.29
C GLU A 16 -56.14 -18.45 -30.71
N LYS A 17 -56.25 -17.41 -31.55
CA LYS A 17 -55.13 -16.57 -31.96
C LYS A 17 -54.48 -15.85 -30.76
N LYS A 18 -55.27 -15.37 -29.78
CA LYS A 18 -54.78 -14.78 -28.55
C LYS A 18 -54.09 -15.83 -27.66
N ARG A 19 -54.62 -17.05 -27.54
CA ARG A 19 -54.00 -18.16 -26.79
C ARG A 19 -52.66 -18.58 -27.39
N SER A 20 -52.57 -18.65 -28.74
CA SER A 20 -51.33 -18.93 -29.45
C SER A 20 -50.28 -17.85 -29.22
N LEU A 21 -50.64 -16.55 -29.30
CA LEU A 21 -49.74 -15.42 -29.04
C LEU A 21 -49.22 -15.43 -27.58
N TYR A 22 -50.08 -15.73 -26.59
CA TYR A 22 -49.65 -15.86 -25.19
C TYR A 22 -48.65 -17.01 -24.99
N ARG A 23 -48.85 -18.17 -25.67
CA ARG A 23 -47.89 -19.29 -25.60
C ARG A 23 -46.55 -18.92 -26.20
N TYR A 24 -46.51 -18.14 -27.30
CA TYR A 24 -45.29 -17.67 -27.92
C TYR A 24 -44.56 -16.67 -27.02
N ILE A 25 -45.25 -15.72 -26.41
CA ILE A 25 -44.66 -14.74 -25.48
C ILE A 25 -44.10 -15.43 -24.22
N CYS A 26 -44.84 -16.37 -23.63
CA CYS A 26 -44.36 -17.13 -22.48
C CYS A 26 -43.13 -17.99 -22.82
N GLY A 27 -43.10 -18.59 -24.02
CA GLY A 27 -41.95 -19.35 -24.50
C GLY A 27 -40.72 -18.47 -24.73
N LEU A 28 -40.90 -17.28 -25.29
CA LEU A 28 -39.83 -16.30 -25.50
C LEU A 28 -39.26 -15.82 -24.18
N LEU A 29 -40.11 -15.48 -23.20
CA LEU A 29 -39.69 -15.04 -21.86
C LEU A 29 -38.97 -16.17 -21.10
N ALA A 30 -39.45 -17.42 -21.21
CA ALA A 30 -38.76 -18.56 -20.62
C ALA A 30 -37.39 -18.80 -21.27
N GLY A 31 -37.28 -18.64 -22.60
CA GLY A 31 -36.02 -18.71 -23.32
C GLY A 31 -35.01 -17.64 -22.92
N ILE A 32 -35.45 -16.40 -22.80
CA ILE A 32 -34.63 -15.26 -22.30
C ILE A 32 -34.17 -15.53 -20.87
N MET A 33 -35.05 -16.02 -20.00
CA MET A 33 -34.71 -16.35 -18.62
C MET A 33 -33.70 -17.49 -18.52
N CYS A 34 -33.78 -18.51 -19.38
CA CYS A 34 -32.79 -19.58 -19.48
C CYS A 34 -31.43 -19.05 -19.97
N ILE A 35 -31.40 -18.14 -20.94
CA ILE A 35 -30.17 -17.51 -21.42
C ILE A 35 -29.52 -16.67 -20.30
N ILE A 36 -30.30 -15.92 -19.54
CA ILE A 36 -29.81 -15.14 -18.39
C ILE A 36 -29.23 -16.06 -17.30
N ILE A 37 -29.90 -17.20 -17.01
CA ILE A 37 -29.41 -18.17 -16.01
C ILE A 37 -28.12 -18.86 -16.49
N ILE A 38 -28.00 -19.16 -17.78
CA ILE A 38 -26.81 -19.79 -18.37
C ILE A 38 -25.63 -18.78 -18.39
N SER A 39 -25.88 -17.54 -18.76
CA SER A 39 -24.84 -16.51 -18.75
C SER A 39 -24.36 -16.11 -17.34
N SER A 40 -25.23 -16.21 -16.33
CA SER A 40 -24.85 -15.94 -14.93
C SER A 40 -24.00 -17.05 -14.27
N ASN A 41 -23.91 -18.23 -14.88
CA ASN A 41 -23.07 -19.34 -14.40
C ASN A 41 -21.72 -19.45 -15.15
N MET A 42 -21.42 -18.56 -16.10
CA MET A 42 -20.07 -18.42 -16.62
C MET A 42 -19.24 -17.59 -15.66
N SER A 43 -18.92 -18.14 -14.49
CA SER A 43 -17.76 -17.71 -13.74
C SER A 43 -16.55 -17.98 -14.64
N ILE A 44 -15.89 -16.95 -15.12
CA ILE A 44 -14.52 -17.08 -15.62
C ILE A 44 -13.72 -17.50 -14.39
N THR A 45 -13.51 -18.80 -14.23
CA THR A 45 -12.48 -19.29 -13.33
C THR A 45 -11.17 -18.85 -13.97
N VAL A 46 -10.63 -17.72 -13.54
CA VAL A 46 -9.19 -17.48 -13.65
C VAL A 46 -8.57 -18.68 -12.95
N SER A 47 -7.85 -19.49 -13.72
CA SER A 47 -7.19 -20.66 -13.18
C SER A 47 -6.24 -20.19 -12.09
N ALA A 48 -6.31 -20.79 -10.91
CA ALA A 48 -5.33 -20.58 -9.83
C ALA A 48 -3.91 -21.02 -10.25
N ASP A 49 -3.74 -21.46 -11.50
CA ASP A 49 -2.50 -21.97 -12.10
C ASP A 49 -1.59 -20.86 -12.67
N ASP A 50 -2.08 -19.62 -12.76
CA ASP A 50 -1.32 -18.52 -13.39
C ASP A 50 -0.48 -17.68 -12.39
N TYR A 51 -0.65 -17.91 -11.09
CA TYR A 51 0.20 -17.24 -10.09
C TYR A 51 1.48 -18.06 -9.85
N PRO A 52 2.67 -17.41 -9.76
CA PRO A 52 3.94 -18.12 -9.64
C PRO A 52 3.96 -19.07 -8.44
N LYS A 53 4.46 -20.30 -8.67
CA LYS A 53 4.57 -21.27 -7.58
C LYS A 53 5.56 -20.80 -6.53
N ALA A 54 5.10 -20.66 -5.30
CA ALA A 54 5.91 -20.24 -4.18
C ALA A 54 7.00 -21.28 -3.83
N PRO A 55 8.19 -20.84 -3.35
CA PRO A 55 9.23 -21.73 -2.86
C PRO A 55 8.81 -22.43 -1.57
N ASP A 56 9.42 -23.56 -1.29
CA ASP A 56 9.27 -24.24 0.00
C ASP A 56 10.21 -23.59 1.03
N ILE A 57 9.64 -23.03 2.10
CA ILE A 57 10.34 -22.26 3.13
C ILE A 57 10.27 -23.01 4.47
N GLU A 58 11.43 -23.31 5.06
CA GLU A 58 11.53 -24.03 6.32
C GLU A 58 11.34 -23.15 7.55
N SER A 59 11.75 -21.88 7.50
CA SER A 59 11.59 -20.92 8.60
C SER A 59 10.14 -20.81 9.08
N GLY A 60 9.95 -20.58 10.39
CA GLY A 60 8.63 -20.60 11.02
C GLY A 60 7.71 -19.48 10.57
N ASN A 61 8.23 -18.24 10.50
CA ASN A 61 7.46 -17.06 10.15
C ASN A 61 8.27 -16.23 9.17
N CYS A 62 7.68 -15.85 8.06
CA CYS A 62 8.37 -15.03 7.08
C CYS A 62 7.43 -14.22 6.19
N ILE A 63 7.98 -13.20 5.56
CA ILE A 63 7.32 -12.35 4.58
C ILE A 63 8.33 -11.90 3.52
N LEU A 64 7.88 -11.82 2.28
CA LEU A 64 8.50 -11.10 1.19
C LEU A 64 7.57 -10.00 0.73
N MET A 65 8.04 -8.75 0.79
CA MET A 65 7.26 -7.56 0.49
C MET A 65 7.98 -6.70 -0.55
N ASP A 66 7.25 -6.19 -1.53
CA ASP A 66 7.76 -5.10 -2.38
C ASP A 66 7.86 -3.84 -1.52
N ALA A 67 9.05 -3.25 -1.49
CA ALA A 67 9.35 -2.15 -0.59
C ALA A 67 8.60 -0.85 -0.95
N ASP A 68 8.33 -0.63 -2.22
CA ASP A 68 7.75 0.61 -2.71
C ASP A 68 6.22 0.59 -2.61
N SER A 69 5.59 -0.46 -3.10
CA SER A 69 4.12 -0.60 -3.01
C SER A 69 3.63 -1.10 -1.64
N GLY A 70 4.45 -1.87 -0.92
CA GLY A 70 4.04 -2.57 0.30
C GLY A 70 3.30 -3.88 0.03
N ILE A 71 3.19 -4.29 -1.23
CA ILE A 71 2.50 -5.52 -1.61
C ILE A 71 3.28 -6.75 -1.15
N VAL A 72 2.54 -7.68 -0.56
CA VAL A 72 3.08 -8.96 -0.07
C VAL A 72 3.13 -9.96 -1.22
N LEU A 73 4.34 -10.41 -1.58
CA LEU A 73 4.55 -11.41 -2.63
C LEU A 73 4.54 -12.84 -2.09
N TYR A 74 4.95 -13.00 -0.84
CA TYR A 74 4.94 -14.27 -0.13
C TYR A 74 4.80 -14.05 1.36
N GLU A 75 4.04 -14.91 2.02
CA GLU A 75 3.96 -14.92 3.48
C GLU A 75 3.73 -16.33 4.02
N LYS A 76 4.27 -16.56 5.23
CA LYS A 76 4.04 -17.75 6.02
C LYS A 76 3.98 -17.34 7.48
N ASN A 77 2.80 -17.52 8.12
CA ASN A 77 2.57 -17.13 9.53
C ASN A 77 2.99 -15.68 9.82
N SER A 78 2.86 -14.76 8.83
CA SER A 78 3.42 -13.40 8.88
C SER A 78 2.78 -12.53 9.96
N GLY A 79 1.53 -12.80 10.35
CA GLY A 79 0.79 -12.11 11.41
C GLY A 79 0.95 -12.68 12.80
N GLU A 80 1.67 -13.79 12.97
CA GLU A 80 1.90 -14.41 14.29
C GLU A 80 2.94 -13.64 15.10
N LYS A 81 2.70 -13.50 16.42
CA LYS A 81 3.62 -12.83 17.33
C LYS A 81 4.92 -13.61 17.52
N CYS A 82 6.04 -12.93 17.31
CA CYS A 82 7.39 -13.45 17.44
C CYS A 82 8.25 -12.54 18.32
N TYR A 83 9.31 -13.09 18.89
CA TYR A 83 10.37 -12.29 19.49
C TYR A 83 11.31 -11.79 18.39
N PRO A 84 11.49 -10.46 18.23
CA PRO A 84 12.29 -9.91 17.13
C PRO A 84 13.81 -10.06 17.35
N ALA A 85 14.26 -10.29 18.58
CA ALA A 85 15.66 -10.17 18.93
C ALA A 85 16.27 -8.84 18.42
N SER A 86 17.53 -8.84 17.99
CA SER A 86 18.23 -7.61 17.56
C SER A 86 17.73 -6.98 16.27
N VAL A 87 16.74 -7.55 15.56
CA VAL A 87 16.07 -6.83 14.47
C VAL A 87 15.31 -5.60 15.00
N THR A 88 14.90 -5.59 16.28
CA THR A 88 14.40 -4.42 17.03
C THR A 88 15.24 -3.16 16.80
N LYS A 89 16.57 -3.31 16.62
CA LYS A 89 17.47 -2.15 16.45
C LYS A 89 17.22 -1.36 15.17
N LEU A 90 16.45 -1.88 14.22
CA LEU A 90 15.96 -1.10 13.08
C LEU A 90 14.95 -0.05 13.53
N MET A 91 14.01 -0.38 14.43
CA MET A 91 13.10 0.60 15.03
C MET A 91 13.88 1.61 15.90
N THR A 92 14.84 1.15 16.68
CA THR A 92 15.71 2.05 17.47
C THR A 92 16.45 3.05 16.57
N ALA A 93 17.01 2.56 15.47
CA ALA A 93 17.69 3.40 14.49
C ALA A 93 16.76 4.40 13.82
N LEU A 94 15.54 3.98 13.49
CA LEU A 94 14.51 4.84 12.89
C LEU A 94 14.17 6.00 13.81
N ILE A 95 13.85 5.74 15.09
CA ILE A 95 13.55 6.80 16.07
C ILE A 95 14.74 7.75 16.24
N VAL A 96 15.96 7.21 16.34
CA VAL A 96 17.18 8.05 16.49
C VAL A 96 17.39 8.92 15.25
N ALA A 97 17.22 8.37 14.04
CA ALA A 97 17.38 9.13 12.81
C ALA A 97 16.32 10.23 12.63
N GLU A 98 15.11 10.03 13.17
CA GLU A 98 14.02 11.01 13.12
C GLU A 98 14.14 12.12 14.18
N SER A 99 14.62 11.78 15.39
CA SER A 99 14.52 12.68 16.55
C SER A 99 15.83 13.28 17.02
N CYS A 100 16.98 12.80 16.51
CA CYS A 100 18.28 13.25 16.99
C CYS A 100 19.12 13.85 15.85
N ASN A 101 19.95 14.84 16.19
CA ASN A 101 20.98 15.31 15.29
C ASN A 101 22.19 14.35 15.34
N LEU A 102 22.57 13.78 14.20
CA LEU A 102 23.66 12.79 14.09
C LEU A 102 25.03 13.34 14.51
N GLY A 103 25.23 14.65 14.44
CA GLY A 103 26.47 15.33 14.85
C GLY A 103 26.59 15.58 16.36
N ASP A 104 25.50 15.41 17.11
CA ASP A 104 25.53 15.69 18.56
C ASP A 104 26.34 14.64 19.32
N THR A 105 26.81 15.03 20.50
CA THR A 105 27.58 14.15 21.37
C THR A 105 26.67 13.42 22.37
N LEU A 106 26.73 12.11 22.34
CA LEU A 106 26.12 11.17 23.26
C LEU A 106 27.14 10.82 24.36
N THR A 107 26.76 10.93 25.62
CA THR A 107 27.53 10.45 26.77
C THR A 107 26.93 9.15 27.31
N VAL A 108 27.74 8.11 27.37
CA VAL A 108 27.31 6.77 27.83
C VAL A 108 27.02 6.77 29.32
N SER A 109 25.81 6.39 29.69
CA SER A 109 25.38 6.25 31.07
C SER A 109 25.92 4.99 31.75
N ARG A 110 25.88 4.95 33.10
CA ARG A 110 26.13 3.71 33.85
C ARG A 110 25.09 2.63 33.55
N ASN A 111 23.84 3.02 33.33
CA ASN A 111 22.76 2.08 33.02
C ASN A 111 23.02 1.39 31.69
N ALA A 112 23.42 2.14 30.65
CA ALA A 112 23.75 1.55 29.35
C ALA A 112 24.85 0.50 29.45
N VAL A 113 25.92 0.79 30.23
CA VAL A 113 27.01 -0.19 30.46
C VAL A 113 26.52 -1.41 31.23
N SER A 114 25.63 -1.24 32.21
CA SER A 114 25.10 -2.37 33.01
C SER A 114 23.91 -3.09 32.39
N SER A 115 23.40 -2.64 31.25
CA SER A 115 22.25 -3.25 30.56
C SER A 115 22.58 -4.59 29.90
N VAL A 116 23.86 -4.88 29.67
CA VAL A 116 24.32 -6.10 29.00
C VAL A 116 24.87 -7.10 29.98
N LYS A 117 24.60 -8.39 29.71
CA LYS A 117 25.13 -9.52 30.49
C LYS A 117 26.29 -10.18 29.73
N TYR A 118 27.02 -11.05 30.43
CA TYR A 118 28.05 -11.84 29.78
C TYR A 118 27.45 -12.71 28.67
N GLY A 119 27.99 -12.60 27.47
CA GLY A 119 27.52 -13.32 26.27
C GLY A 119 26.65 -12.46 25.37
N ASP A 120 26.10 -11.34 25.83
CA ASP A 120 25.35 -10.42 25.00
C ASP A 120 26.26 -9.69 23.98
N ALA A 121 25.70 -9.37 22.82
CA ALA A 121 26.39 -8.52 21.86
C ALA A 121 26.58 -7.11 22.44
N ALA A 122 27.82 -6.69 22.62
CA ALA A 122 28.17 -5.40 23.20
C ALA A 122 29.34 -4.73 22.48
N ALA A 123 29.43 -3.41 22.55
CA ALA A 123 30.57 -2.63 22.08
C ALA A 123 31.66 -2.48 23.14
N GLY A 124 31.39 -2.85 24.40
CA GLY A 124 32.31 -2.71 25.53
C GLY A 124 32.46 -1.27 25.97
N LEU A 125 31.36 -0.54 26.10
CA LEU A 125 31.31 0.86 26.47
C LEU A 125 31.74 1.09 27.90
N LYS A 126 32.25 2.30 28.18
CA LYS A 126 32.60 2.77 29.53
C LYS A 126 31.69 3.92 29.94
N THR A 127 31.31 3.97 31.22
CA THR A 127 30.53 5.08 31.78
C THR A 127 31.24 6.41 31.57
N GLY A 128 30.53 7.41 31.04
CA GLY A 128 31.07 8.71 30.69
C GLY A 128 31.89 8.72 29.39
N GLU A 129 31.85 7.66 28.60
CA GLU A 129 32.43 7.63 27.26
C GLU A 129 31.57 8.43 26.29
N GLU A 130 32.17 9.13 25.36
CA GLU A 130 31.51 10.03 24.43
C GLU A 130 31.66 9.58 23.00
N PHE A 131 30.56 9.64 22.25
CA PHE A 131 30.46 9.35 20.83
C PHE A 131 29.60 10.39 20.12
N THR A 132 29.79 10.60 18.84
CA THR A 132 28.71 11.24 18.08
C THR A 132 27.53 10.29 17.96
N VAL A 133 26.31 10.82 17.81
CA VAL A 133 25.10 10.00 17.57
C VAL A 133 25.28 9.13 16.32
N GLU A 134 25.93 9.65 15.27
CA GLU A 134 26.26 8.89 14.08
C GLU A 134 27.19 7.69 14.37
N GLN A 135 28.26 7.91 15.15
CA GLN A 135 29.15 6.82 15.57
C GLN A 135 28.39 5.76 16.38
N ALA A 136 27.54 6.20 17.29
CA ALA A 136 26.72 5.32 18.11
C ALA A 136 25.73 4.50 17.26
N LEU A 137 25.05 5.13 16.29
CA LEU A 137 24.15 4.47 15.35
C LEU A 137 24.89 3.39 14.54
N ASN A 138 26.04 3.73 13.96
CA ASN A 138 26.87 2.79 13.21
C ASN A 138 27.32 1.61 14.07
N VAL A 139 27.84 1.85 15.29
CA VAL A 139 28.28 0.79 16.20
C VAL A 139 27.11 -0.12 16.61
N MET A 140 25.95 0.45 16.93
CA MET A 140 24.75 -0.29 17.26
C MET A 140 24.33 -1.23 16.15
N LEU A 141 24.26 -0.76 14.91
CA LEU A 141 23.79 -1.54 13.78
C LEU A 141 24.82 -2.56 13.29
N ILE A 142 26.09 -2.15 13.14
CA ILE A 142 27.16 -2.99 12.59
C ILE A 142 27.54 -4.11 13.57
N LYS A 143 27.77 -3.79 14.84
CA LYS A 143 28.16 -4.74 15.89
C LYS A 143 26.95 -5.42 16.53
N SER A 144 25.75 -4.90 16.28
CA SER A 144 24.51 -5.30 17.00
C SER A 144 24.59 -5.03 18.52
N ALA A 145 25.32 -3.97 18.93
CA ALA A 145 25.68 -3.71 20.31
C ALA A 145 24.46 -3.31 21.17
N ASN A 146 24.16 -4.09 22.22
CA ASN A 146 23.04 -3.85 23.11
C ASN A 146 23.28 -2.65 24.02
N ASP A 147 24.50 -2.51 24.59
CA ASP A 147 24.92 -1.35 25.39
C ASP A 147 24.76 -0.03 24.62
N MET A 148 25.09 -0.02 23.32
CA MET A 148 24.93 1.17 22.47
C MET A 148 23.45 1.45 22.16
N ALA A 149 22.63 0.39 21.97
CA ALA A 149 21.19 0.58 21.79
C ALA A 149 20.54 1.22 23.02
N TYR A 150 20.95 0.82 24.24
CA TYR A 150 20.50 1.46 25.46
C TYR A 150 20.99 2.91 25.58
N ALA A 151 22.25 3.18 25.25
CA ALA A 151 22.79 4.53 25.30
C ALA A 151 22.04 5.48 24.34
N LEU A 152 21.76 5.03 23.10
CA LEU A 152 20.95 5.78 22.13
C LEU A 152 19.51 5.96 22.61
N GLY A 153 18.90 4.90 23.18
CA GLY A 153 17.54 4.98 23.71
C GLY A 153 17.42 5.96 24.89
N GLU A 154 18.39 5.98 25.80
CA GLU A 154 18.42 6.96 26.88
C GLU A 154 18.66 8.39 26.36
N TYR A 155 19.51 8.53 25.34
CA TYR A 155 19.80 9.83 24.73
C TYR A 155 18.56 10.43 24.06
N ALA A 156 17.89 9.63 23.20
CA ALA A 156 16.73 10.08 22.43
C ALA A 156 15.48 10.24 23.31
N GLY A 157 15.26 9.32 24.26
CA GLY A 157 14.05 9.28 25.08
C GLY A 157 14.21 9.90 26.47
N GLY A 158 15.42 10.24 26.93
CA GLY A 158 15.71 10.62 28.32
C GLY A 158 15.65 9.43 29.30
N SER A 159 14.96 8.35 28.93
CA SER A 159 14.92 7.07 29.65
C SER A 159 14.51 5.94 28.71
N ILE A 160 14.86 4.67 29.04
CA ILE A 160 14.45 3.51 28.25
C ILE A 160 12.94 3.34 28.23
N ALA A 161 12.24 3.63 29.34
CA ALA A 161 10.79 3.53 29.40
C ALA A 161 10.11 4.53 28.44
N ASN A 162 10.57 5.78 28.41
CA ASN A 162 10.05 6.78 27.49
C ASN A 162 10.45 6.46 26.04
N PHE A 163 11.66 5.96 25.81
CA PHE A 163 12.07 5.52 24.48
C PHE A 163 11.20 4.36 23.96
N ALA A 164 10.87 3.38 24.81
CA ALA A 164 9.94 2.32 24.46
C ALA A 164 8.54 2.86 24.07
N ASN A 165 8.05 3.89 24.77
CA ASN A 165 6.81 4.57 24.38
C ASN A 165 6.94 5.25 23.00
N MET A 166 8.09 5.87 22.68
CA MET A 166 8.34 6.44 21.35
C MET A 166 8.35 5.34 20.28
N MET A 167 8.97 4.18 20.55
CA MET A 167 8.96 3.03 19.65
C MET A 167 7.54 2.51 19.38
N ASN A 168 6.73 2.38 20.43
CA ASN A 168 5.35 1.91 20.32
C ASN A 168 4.46 2.90 19.56
N LYS A 169 4.62 4.20 19.81
CA LYS A 169 3.93 5.24 19.05
C LYS A 169 4.32 5.20 17.57
N LYS A 170 5.61 5.06 17.26
CA LYS A 170 6.07 4.90 15.87
C LYS A 170 5.53 3.63 15.23
N ALA A 171 5.46 2.51 15.96
CA ALA A 171 4.86 1.28 15.47
C ALA A 171 3.38 1.49 15.10
N GLU A 172 2.62 2.19 15.95
CA GLU A 172 1.22 2.56 15.66
C GLU A 172 1.12 3.46 14.43
N GLU A 173 1.96 4.51 14.31
CA GLU A 173 2.03 5.40 13.15
C GLU A 173 2.34 4.66 11.84
N LEU A 174 3.11 3.57 11.92
CA LEU A 174 3.45 2.71 10.77
C LEU A 174 2.40 1.63 10.47
N GLY A 175 1.31 1.56 11.26
CA GLY A 175 0.29 0.53 11.11
C GLY A 175 0.66 -0.85 11.67
N CYS A 176 1.66 -0.93 12.56
CA CYS A 176 2.11 -2.17 13.20
C CYS A 176 1.16 -2.57 14.35
N LEU A 177 0.07 -3.23 14.03
CA LEU A 177 -1.02 -3.52 14.97
C LEU A 177 -0.70 -4.64 15.99
N ASN A 178 0.30 -5.47 15.72
CA ASN A 178 0.68 -6.62 16.54
C ASN A 178 2.11 -6.53 17.07
N THR A 179 2.58 -5.30 17.33
CA THR A 179 3.94 -5.01 17.80
C THR A 179 3.90 -4.28 19.13
N HIS A 180 4.81 -4.66 20.05
CA HIS A 180 5.03 -3.95 21.29
C HIS A 180 6.50 -4.04 21.71
N PHE A 181 7.12 -2.90 21.93
CA PHE A 181 8.51 -2.77 22.35
C PHE A 181 8.62 -2.39 23.83
N THR A 182 9.53 -3.03 24.55
CA THR A 182 9.84 -2.74 25.96
C THR A 182 11.28 -2.25 26.16
N ASN A 183 12.14 -2.42 25.16
CA ASN A 183 13.53 -2.01 25.20
C ASN A 183 14.10 -1.70 23.80
N ALA A 184 15.23 -1.01 23.76
CA ALA A 184 15.87 -0.56 22.54
C ALA A 184 16.69 -1.62 21.80
N SER A 185 16.97 -2.76 22.42
CA SER A 185 17.94 -3.74 21.90
C SER A 185 17.36 -5.01 21.31
N GLY A 186 16.13 -5.38 21.73
CA GLY A 186 15.50 -6.65 21.41
C GLY A 186 15.90 -7.80 22.34
N LEU A 187 16.48 -7.50 23.52
CA LEU A 187 16.65 -8.50 24.57
C LEU A 187 15.27 -9.02 24.99
N THR A 188 15.21 -10.33 25.28
CA THR A 188 13.96 -11.03 25.54
C THR A 188 13.19 -10.48 26.73
N ASP A 189 11.96 -10.10 26.49
CA ASP A 189 10.94 -9.75 27.47
C ASP A 189 9.60 -10.30 26.96
N LEU A 190 8.74 -10.78 27.85
CA LEU A 190 7.46 -11.40 27.46
C LEU A 190 6.53 -10.44 26.72
N ASN A 191 6.68 -9.14 26.99
CA ASN A 191 5.90 -8.08 26.34
C ASN A 191 6.63 -7.43 25.17
N HIS A 192 7.80 -7.94 24.76
CA HIS A 192 8.57 -7.44 23.63
C HIS A 192 8.37 -8.35 22.42
N TYR A 193 7.44 -8.04 21.56
CA TYR A 193 7.05 -8.87 20.41
C TYR A 193 6.74 -8.03 19.16
N THR A 194 6.77 -8.67 18.03
CA THR A 194 6.36 -8.14 16.72
C THR A 194 5.82 -9.28 15.86
N THR A 195 5.45 -8.98 14.62
CA THR A 195 5.14 -9.97 13.57
C THR A 195 6.08 -9.78 12.39
N ALA A 196 6.18 -10.76 11.49
CA ALA A 196 6.97 -10.60 10.29
C ALA A 196 6.41 -9.48 9.39
N TYR A 197 5.09 -9.35 9.34
CA TYR A 197 4.40 -8.29 8.61
C TYR A 197 4.73 -6.90 9.19
N ASP A 198 4.52 -6.70 10.51
CA ASP A 198 4.79 -5.42 11.16
C ASP A 198 6.27 -5.02 11.03
N MET A 199 7.17 -6.00 11.15
CA MET A 199 8.61 -5.73 10.96
C MET A 199 8.94 -5.35 9.52
N ALA A 200 8.23 -5.87 8.52
CA ALA A 200 8.40 -5.44 7.12
C ALA A 200 7.94 -3.99 6.93
N LEU A 201 6.88 -3.53 7.61
CA LEU A 201 6.47 -2.12 7.61
C LEU A 201 7.54 -1.22 8.23
N ILE A 202 8.16 -1.64 9.35
CA ILE A 202 9.29 -0.92 9.95
C ILE A 202 10.47 -0.87 8.97
N CYS A 203 10.76 -1.98 8.29
CA CYS A 203 11.81 -2.04 7.28
C CYS A 203 11.55 -1.09 6.10
N ARG A 204 10.30 -0.93 5.66
CA ARG A 204 9.93 0.06 4.63
C ARG A 204 10.28 1.48 5.07
N ALA A 205 9.93 1.84 6.29
CA ALA A 205 10.26 3.15 6.84
C ALA A 205 11.78 3.39 6.92
N VAL A 206 12.54 2.37 7.29
CA VAL A 206 14.02 2.43 7.38
C VAL A 206 14.69 2.78 6.05
N LEU A 207 14.13 2.35 4.92
CA LEU A 207 14.68 2.62 3.58
C LEU A 207 14.81 4.11 3.26
N GLY A 208 13.98 4.96 3.87
CA GLY A 208 14.03 6.41 3.72
C GLY A 208 15.22 7.09 4.42
N TYR A 209 16.03 6.35 5.19
CA TYR A 209 17.09 6.91 6.02
C TYR A 209 18.49 6.45 5.58
N PRO A 210 19.22 7.25 4.78
CA PRO A 210 20.55 6.88 4.26
C PRO A 210 21.56 6.52 5.36
N ALA A 211 21.51 7.17 6.51
CA ALA A 211 22.42 6.89 7.63
C ALA A 211 22.24 5.44 8.14
N ILE A 212 21.01 4.94 8.19
CA ILE A 212 20.71 3.56 8.60
C ILE A 212 21.16 2.60 7.51
N MET A 213 20.75 2.86 6.25
CA MET A 213 21.10 2.00 5.11
C MET A 213 22.62 1.86 4.93
N ASN A 214 23.37 2.96 5.06
CA ASN A 214 24.84 2.94 5.01
C ASN A 214 25.43 2.06 6.13
N ALA A 215 24.88 2.05 7.33
CA ALA A 215 25.35 1.23 8.44
C ALA A 215 25.08 -0.26 8.21
N ILE A 216 23.89 -0.65 7.75
CA ILE A 216 23.48 -2.05 7.55
C ILE A 216 24.00 -2.68 6.25
N SER A 217 24.58 -1.88 5.35
CA SER A 217 25.23 -2.34 4.12
C SER A 217 26.76 -2.31 4.18
N TYR A 218 27.33 -1.95 5.33
CA TYR A 218 28.75 -1.67 5.46
C TYR A 218 29.61 -2.92 5.28
N THR A 219 30.37 -2.99 4.20
CA THR A 219 31.18 -4.18 3.83
C THR A 219 32.57 -4.20 4.43
N LYS A 220 33.08 -3.05 4.86
CA LYS A 220 34.43 -2.90 5.44
C LYS A 220 34.41 -3.01 6.97
N SER A 221 35.55 -2.94 7.59
CA SER A 221 35.65 -2.80 9.04
C SER A 221 35.40 -1.33 9.43
N TYR A 222 34.33 -1.08 10.18
CA TYR A 222 34.02 0.23 10.70
C TYR A 222 34.95 0.58 11.87
N SER A 223 35.61 1.73 11.84
CA SER A 223 36.55 2.15 12.86
C SER A 223 36.00 3.31 13.69
N VAL A 224 36.08 3.19 15.00
CA VAL A 224 35.85 4.28 15.95
C VAL A 224 37.20 4.73 16.50
N PRO A 225 37.59 5.99 16.30
CA PRO A 225 38.85 6.52 16.80
C PRO A 225 38.89 6.49 18.34
N PRO A 226 40.04 6.79 18.98
CA PRO A 226 40.12 6.96 20.43
C PRO A 226 39.05 7.92 20.95
N THR A 227 38.48 7.57 22.11
CA THR A 227 37.48 8.41 22.80
C THR A 227 38.08 9.01 24.06
N ASN A 228 37.31 9.84 24.79
CA ASN A 228 37.71 10.37 26.09
C ASN A 228 37.94 9.27 27.16
N LYS A 229 37.55 8.00 26.93
CA LYS A 229 37.71 6.88 27.88
C LYS A 229 38.50 5.71 27.33
N THR A 230 38.74 5.65 26.03
CA THR A 230 39.42 4.52 25.36
C THR A 230 40.50 5.06 24.43
N ALA A 231 41.77 4.71 24.70
CA ALA A 231 42.91 5.19 23.93
C ALA A 231 43.10 4.54 22.57
N ASP A 232 42.55 3.33 22.39
CA ASP A 232 42.71 2.53 21.18
C ASP A 232 41.56 2.74 20.21
N THR A 233 41.87 2.70 18.89
CA THR A 233 40.87 2.62 17.86
C THR A 233 40.18 1.25 17.89
N ARG A 234 38.84 1.24 17.87
CA ARG A 234 38.04 0.02 17.85
C ARG A 234 37.53 -0.25 16.45
N TYR A 235 37.50 -1.54 16.07
CA TYR A 235 37.08 -2.00 14.75
C TYR A 235 35.89 -2.94 14.88
N TYR A 236 34.83 -2.70 14.13
CA TYR A 236 33.61 -3.48 14.11
C TYR A 236 33.33 -3.98 12.70
N LYS A 237 32.78 -5.19 12.59
CA LYS A 237 32.37 -5.79 11.32
C LYS A 237 30.89 -6.11 11.36
N LEU A 238 30.21 -5.92 10.25
CA LEU A 238 28.82 -6.29 10.08
C LEU A 238 28.69 -7.84 10.14
N SER A 239 27.69 -8.31 10.88
CA SER A 239 27.43 -9.74 11.06
C SER A 239 26.48 -10.35 10.02
N HIS A 240 25.96 -9.55 9.07
CA HIS A 240 25.01 -10.00 8.07
C HIS A 240 25.71 -10.75 6.94
N SER A 241 25.55 -12.08 6.87
CA SER A 241 26.34 -12.95 5.97
C SER A 241 25.99 -12.81 4.49
N MET A 242 24.84 -12.23 4.12
CA MET A 242 24.52 -11.90 2.73
C MET A 242 25.23 -10.62 2.25
N VAL A 243 25.73 -9.79 3.17
CA VAL A 243 26.49 -8.58 2.86
C VAL A 243 28.00 -8.83 2.90
N THR A 244 28.49 -9.59 3.90
CA THR A 244 29.93 -9.69 4.18
C THR A 244 30.43 -11.13 4.41
N GLY A 245 29.56 -12.13 4.37
CA GLY A 245 29.86 -13.46 4.87
C GLY A 245 29.72 -14.58 3.85
N LYS A 246 29.44 -15.79 4.37
CA LYS A 246 29.33 -17.05 3.63
C LYS A 246 28.19 -17.07 2.60
N TYR A 247 27.11 -16.30 2.85
CA TYR A 247 25.89 -16.31 2.05
C TYR A 247 25.76 -15.04 1.20
N LEU A 248 26.86 -14.56 0.62
CA LEU A 248 26.85 -13.37 -0.24
C LEU A 248 25.75 -13.46 -1.31
N TYR A 249 24.95 -12.41 -1.39
CA TYR A 249 23.90 -12.28 -2.38
C TYR A 249 24.10 -10.96 -3.13
N GLU A 250 24.29 -11.05 -4.44
CA GLU A 250 24.71 -9.92 -5.29
C GLU A 250 23.80 -8.70 -5.16
N TYR A 251 22.51 -8.93 -5.05
CA TYR A 251 21.48 -7.87 -4.98
C TYR A 251 21.18 -7.40 -3.56
N CYS A 252 21.84 -7.96 -2.54
CA CYS A 252 21.62 -7.55 -1.15
C CYS A 252 22.18 -6.14 -0.90
N ILE A 253 21.29 -5.21 -0.52
CA ILE A 253 21.63 -3.82 -0.21
C ILE A 253 21.71 -3.54 1.29
N GLY A 254 21.56 -4.55 2.15
CA GLY A 254 21.72 -4.41 3.59
C GLY A 254 20.81 -5.31 4.39
N GLY A 255 20.95 -5.25 5.71
CA GLY A 255 20.08 -6.00 6.60
C GLY A 255 20.54 -6.05 8.04
N LYS A 256 19.72 -6.68 8.89
CA LYS A 256 19.95 -6.83 10.32
C LYS A 256 19.68 -8.25 10.78
N THR A 257 20.64 -8.84 11.47
CA THR A 257 20.53 -10.15 12.12
C THR A 257 20.06 -10.02 13.56
N GLY A 258 19.40 -11.05 14.09
CA GLY A 258 19.10 -11.19 15.49
C GLY A 258 19.19 -12.64 15.94
N TYR A 259 19.38 -12.82 17.25
CA TYR A 259 19.32 -14.11 17.94
C TYR A 259 19.08 -13.89 19.43
N THR A 260 18.18 -14.65 19.97
CA THR A 260 18.06 -15.00 21.40
C THR A 260 17.56 -16.44 21.48
N ASP A 261 17.77 -17.11 22.62
CA ASP A 261 17.26 -18.48 22.78
C ASP A 261 15.75 -18.60 22.58
N ALA A 262 15.01 -17.54 22.95
CA ALA A 262 13.54 -17.50 22.80
C ALA A 262 13.09 -17.17 21.37
N ALA A 263 13.87 -16.39 20.60
CA ALA A 263 13.52 -15.97 19.24
C ALA A 263 13.98 -16.95 18.16
N GLY A 264 14.97 -17.80 18.49
CA GLY A 264 15.77 -18.44 17.45
C GLY A 264 16.56 -17.41 16.64
N HIS A 265 16.94 -17.77 15.43
CA HIS A 265 17.60 -16.82 14.52
C HIS A 265 16.57 -15.99 13.76
N THR A 266 16.79 -14.70 13.72
CA THR A 266 15.95 -13.72 13.03
C THR A 266 16.77 -12.94 12.00
N LEU A 267 16.13 -12.48 10.93
CA LEU A 267 16.78 -11.75 9.85
C LEU A 267 15.79 -10.77 9.20
N ALA A 268 16.23 -9.55 8.96
CA ALA A 268 15.58 -8.62 8.04
C ALA A 268 16.61 -8.24 6.98
N THR A 269 16.28 -8.40 5.71
CA THR A 269 17.19 -8.19 4.59
C THR A 269 16.51 -7.38 3.50
N PHE A 270 17.27 -6.50 2.88
CA PHE A 270 16.87 -5.65 1.77
C PHE A 270 17.65 -6.07 0.53
N ALA A 271 16.96 -6.16 -0.59
CA ALA A 271 17.59 -6.43 -1.88
C ALA A 271 17.00 -5.55 -2.98
N GLU A 272 17.83 -5.22 -3.99
CA GLU A 272 17.43 -4.43 -5.15
C GLU A 272 17.98 -5.03 -6.42
N LYS A 273 17.11 -5.23 -7.42
CA LYS A 273 17.47 -5.73 -8.75
C LYS A 273 16.53 -5.13 -9.78
N ASP A 274 17.07 -4.57 -10.86
CA ASP A 274 16.33 -4.07 -12.01
C ASP A 274 15.20 -3.07 -11.63
N GLY A 275 15.43 -2.25 -10.59
CA GLY A 275 14.47 -1.25 -10.08
C GLY A 275 13.38 -1.81 -9.17
N ILE A 276 13.40 -3.11 -8.87
CA ILE A 276 12.53 -3.72 -7.85
C ILE A 276 13.31 -3.77 -6.54
N ARG A 277 12.73 -3.25 -5.46
CA ARG A 277 13.27 -3.35 -4.11
C ARG A 277 12.41 -4.28 -3.27
N LEU A 278 13.01 -5.28 -2.68
CA LEU A 278 12.34 -6.27 -1.87
C LEU A 278 12.84 -6.25 -0.43
N ILE A 279 11.90 -6.47 0.49
CA ILE A 279 12.14 -6.68 1.92
C ILE A 279 11.78 -8.11 2.25
N CYS A 280 12.72 -8.83 2.86
CA CYS A 280 12.49 -10.17 3.40
C CYS A 280 12.71 -10.16 4.90
N VAL A 281 11.70 -10.58 5.68
CA VAL A 281 11.81 -10.77 7.14
C VAL A 281 11.59 -12.23 7.47
N ILE A 282 12.52 -12.78 8.24
CA ILE A 282 12.51 -14.18 8.71
C ILE A 282 12.58 -14.21 10.25
N PHE A 283 11.66 -14.98 10.86
CA PHE A 283 11.67 -15.30 12.30
C PHE A 283 11.60 -16.80 12.53
N ASN A 284 11.93 -17.23 13.75
CA ASN A 284 11.91 -18.64 14.17
C ASN A 284 12.67 -19.55 13.19
N SER A 285 13.92 -19.22 12.92
CA SER A 285 14.78 -19.97 12.00
C SER A 285 16.05 -20.48 12.68
N THR A 286 16.90 -21.17 11.90
CA THR A 286 18.27 -21.52 12.29
C THR A 286 19.27 -20.50 11.71
N ASP A 287 20.54 -20.56 12.14
CA ASP A 287 21.59 -19.65 11.68
C ASP A 287 21.83 -19.74 10.17
N GLU A 288 21.73 -20.92 9.60
CA GLU A 288 21.93 -21.17 8.18
C GLU A 288 20.64 -20.97 7.38
N GLN A 289 19.54 -21.54 7.85
CA GLN A 289 18.28 -21.61 7.11
C GLN A 289 17.71 -20.22 6.83
N ARG A 290 17.85 -19.24 7.76
CA ARG A 290 17.38 -17.86 7.51
C ARG A 290 17.97 -17.24 6.25
N TYR A 291 19.20 -17.59 5.86
CA TYR A 291 19.84 -17.07 4.64
C TYR A 291 19.41 -17.85 3.39
N ILE A 292 19.24 -19.17 3.51
CA ILE A 292 18.76 -20.04 2.43
C ILE A 292 17.35 -19.60 2.03
N ASP A 293 16.45 -19.48 3.00
CA ASP A 293 15.07 -19.06 2.78
C ASP A 293 14.98 -17.63 2.23
N THR A 294 15.79 -16.70 2.75
CA THR A 294 15.84 -15.33 2.25
C THR A 294 16.27 -15.29 0.77
N THR A 295 17.29 -16.08 0.38
CA THR A 295 17.72 -16.18 -1.02
C THR A 295 16.60 -16.75 -1.89
N ALA A 296 15.95 -17.84 -1.46
CA ALA A 296 14.85 -18.44 -2.22
C ALA A 296 13.68 -17.46 -2.42
N LEU A 297 13.36 -16.66 -1.40
CA LEU A 297 12.31 -15.66 -1.49
C LEU A 297 12.69 -14.49 -2.41
N PHE A 298 13.94 -13.99 -2.37
CA PHE A 298 14.37 -12.96 -3.29
C PHE A 298 14.38 -13.44 -4.74
N GLU A 299 14.90 -14.67 -5.00
CA GLU A 299 14.85 -15.28 -6.33
C GLU A 299 13.39 -15.46 -6.80
N TYR A 300 12.47 -15.85 -5.90
CA TYR A 300 11.06 -15.93 -6.22
C TYR A 300 10.50 -14.56 -6.63
N GLY A 301 10.77 -13.50 -5.86
CA GLY A 301 10.29 -12.15 -6.18
C GLY A 301 10.87 -11.63 -7.49
N PHE A 302 12.20 -11.66 -7.65
CA PHE A 302 12.86 -11.05 -8.81
C PHE A 302 12.65 -11.82 -10.13
N ASN A 303 12.49 -13.15 -10.08
CA ASN A 303 12.39 -13.97 -11.28
C ASN A 303 10.95 -14.19 -11.74
N ASN A 304 9.94 -13.81 -10.94
CA ASN A 304 8.55 -14.08 -11.28
C ASN A 304 7.68 -12.83 -11.38
N PHE A 305 8.13 -11.67 -10.91
CA PHE A 305 7.33 -10.46 -10.86
C PHE A 305 7.99 -9.29 -11.55
N HIS A 306 7.18 -8.36 -12.04
CA HIS A 306 7.61 -7.07 -12.55
C HIS A 306 6.71 -5.95 -12.03
N ARG A 307 7.22 -4.73 -12.08
CA ARG A 307 6.49 -3.53 -11.66
C ARG A 307 5.98 -2.78 -12.87
N LEU A 308 4.76 -2.29 -12.77
CA LEU A 308 4.17 -1.36 -13.74
C LEU A 308 3.69 -0.11 -13.00
N ASN A 309 4.02 1.05 -13.54
CA ASN A 309 3.55 2.32 -13.00
C ASN A 309 2.06 2.48 -13.29
N ILE A 310 1.26 2.87 -12.27
CA ILE A 310 -0.18 2.99 -12.41
C ILE A 310 -0.52 4.18 -13.30
N SER A 311 0.08 5.36 -13.09
CA SER A 311 -0.24 6.57 -13.86
C SER A 311 0.02 6.43 -15.36
N GLN A 312 0.97 5.57 -15.76
CA GLN A 312 1.30 5.32 -17.17
C GLN A 312 0.42 4.26 -17.85
N ASN A 313 -0.25 3.42 -17.08
CA ASN A 313 -1.06 2.31 -17.57
C ASN A 313 -2.56 2.48 -17.31
N GLU A 314 -2.94 3.40 -16.42
CA GLU A 314 -4.32 3.68 -16.08
C GLU A 314 -4.89 4.78 -16.98
N ASP A 315 -5.71 4.38 -17.95
CA ASP A 315 -6.36 5.27 -18.92
C ASP A 315 -7.85 5.52 -18.62
N THR A 316 -8.44 4.79 -17.69
CA THR A 316 -9.88 4.83 -17.37
C THR A 316 -10.32 6.22 -16.87
N PHE A 317 -9.42 6.98 -16.27
CA PHE A 317 -9.69 8.31 -15.69
C PHE A 317 -9.20 9.48 -16.56
N SER A 318 -8.72 9.19 -17.78
CA SER A 318 -8.32 10.26 -18.71
C SER A 318 -9.55 10.96 -19.32
N PHE A 319 -9.73 12.24 -19.02
CA PHE A 319 -10.89 13.06 -19.43
C PHE A 319 -10.93 13.43 -20.93
N ASN A 320 -9.86 13.21 -21.68
CA ASN A 320 -9.79 13.57 -23.10
C ASN A 320 -10.69 12.76 -24.03
N GLN A 321 -11.35 11.71 -23.52
CA GLN A 321 -12.28 10.88 -24.28
C GLN A 321 -13.73 10.99 -23.80
N GLY A 322 -14.17 12.19 -23.37
CA GLY A 322 -15.56 12.44 -22.94
C GLY A 322 -15.98 11.45 -21.88
N LEU A 323 -15.99 11.91 -20.66
CA LEU A 323 -16.37 11.21 -19.43
C LEU A 323 -17.03 9.86 -19.65
N GLY A 324 -16.27 8.79 -19.58
CA GLY A 324 -16.76 7.41 -19.51
C GLY A 324 -17.51 7.09 -18.20
N LEU A 325 -18.01 8.09 -17.47
CA LEU A 325 -19.01 7.95 -16.41
C LEU A 325 -20.37 7.47 -16.94
N GLY A 326 -20.49 7.20 -18.24
CA GLY A 326 -21.67 6.60 -18.84
C GLY A 326 -22.08 5.24 -18.27
N GLY A 327 -21.20 4.56 -17.55
CA GLY A 327 -21.52 3.34 -16.82
C GLY A 327 -22.33 3.55 -15.53
N PHE A 328 -22.29 4.75 -14.94
CA PHE A 328 -22.98 5.01 -13.67
C PHE A 328 -24.30 5.78 -13.79
N GLY A 329 -24.80 6.04 -15.01
CA GLY A 329 -26.07 6.75 -15.18
C GLY A 329 -26.05 8.21 -14.66
N ILE A 330 -24.89 8.73 -14.27
CA ILE A 330 -24.71 10.13 -13.87
C ILE A 330 -24.44 10.90 -15.14
N SER A 331 -25.47 11.49 -15.70
CA SER A 331 -25.36 12.43 -16.82
C SER A 331 -24.44 13.57 -16.38
N GLY A 332 -23.41 13.91 -17.18
CA GLY A 332 -22.50 15.02 -16.92
C GLY A 332 -23.19 16.39 -16.72
N LYS A 333 -24.49 16.49 -17.00
CA LYS A 333 -25.35 17.63 -16.65
C LYS A 333 -25.72 17.68 -15.16
N ALA A 334 -25.70 16.55 -14.45
CA ALA A 334 -26.12 16.50 -13.04
C ALA A 334 -25.02 17.01 -12.09
N LEU A 335 -23.74 16.95 -12.48
CA LEU A 335 -22.64 17.36 -11.63
C LEU A 335 -22.08 18.75 -11.95
N ASN A 336 -22.58 19.43 -12.99
CA ASN A 336 -22.09 20.75 -13.43
C ASN A 336 -20.54 20.79 -13.53
N ILE A 337 -19.93 19.67 -13.96
CA ILE A 337 -18.49 19.52 -14.08
C ILE A 337 -18.08 20.29 -15.32
N ASN A 338 -17.46 21.44 -15.11
CA ASN A 338 -16.82 22.19 -16.17
C ASN A 338 -15.66 21.36 -16.74
N SER A 339 -15.33 21.57 -18.02
CA SER A 339 -14.28 20.88 -18.77
C SER A 339 -12.84 21.00 -18.20
N ASP A 340 -12.70 21.63 -17.04
CA ASP A 340 -11.41 22.00 -16.45
C ASP A 340 -11.00 21.12 -15.25
N ILE A 341 -11.76 20.06 -14.96
CA ILE A 341 -11.44 19.12 -13.87
C ILE A 341 -10.48 18.08 -14.39
N GLN A 342 -9.29 18.01 -13.81
CA GLN A 342 -8.30 16.97 -14.07
C GLN A 342 -8.24 16.01 -12.88
N LEU A 343 -8.46 14.72 -13.14
CA LEU A 343 -8.21 13.65 -12.19
C LEU A 343 -6.82 13.06 -12.45
N SER A 344 -6.13 12.72 -11.38
CA SER A 344 -4.78 12.16 -11.47
C SER A 344 -4.59 11.08 -10.42
N VAL A 345 -3.63 10.21 -10.66
CA VAL A 345 -3.08 9.27 -9.68
C VAL A 345 -1.60 9.61 -9.50
N PRO A 346 -1.00 9.35 -8.33
CA PRO A 346 0.42 9.62 -8.08
C PRO A 346 1.32 8.93 -9.10
N ASP A 347 2.35 9.64 -9.57
CA ASP A 347 3.29 9.11 -10.57
C ASP A 347 4.22 8.02 -10.02
N TYR A 348 4.34 7.92 -8.71
CA TYR A 348 5.19 6.93 -8.04
C TYR A 348 4.47 5.64 -7.69
N ASP A 349 3.12 5.59 -7.76
CA ASP A 349 2.37 4.39 -7.43
C ASP A 349 2.51 3.33 -8.52
N CYS A 350 2.63 2.09 -8.10
CA CYS A 350 2.85 0.96 -8.99
C CYS A 350 2.07 -0.28 -8.55
N VAL A 351 1.83 -1.15 -9.51
CA VAL A 351 1.44 -2.54 -9.27
C VAL A 351 2.66 -3.43 -9.44
N ILE A 352 2.71 -4.54 -8.69
CA ILE A 352 3.67 -5.61 -8.86
C ILE A 352 2.90 -6.89 -9.21
N ILE A 353 3.18 -7.46 -10.37
CA ILE A 353 2.41 -8.54 -10.97
C ILE A 353 3.32 -9.60 -11.58
N PRO A 354 2.82 -10.85 -11.79
CA PRO A 354 3.60 -11.88 -12.46
C PRO A 354 4.05 -11.45 -13.86
N LEU A 355 5.22 -11.93 -14.29
CA LEU A 355 5.87 -11.52 -15.55
C LEU A 355 5.02 -11.75 -16.81
N ASN A 356 4.11 -12.73 -16.78
CA ASN A 356 3.21 -13.07 -17.88
C ASN A 356 1.87 -12.31 -17.85
N VAL A 357 1.69 -11.39 -16.90
CA VAL A 357 0.46 -10.62 -16.67
C VAL A 357 0.64 -9.19 -17.13
N SER A 358 -0.36 -8.63 -17.80
CA SER A 358 -0.40 -7.23 -18.21
C SER A 358 -1.34 -6.43 -17.30
N PHE A 359 -1.19 -5.10 -17.29
CA PHE A 359 -2.03 -4.21 -16.48
C PHE A 359 -3.52 -4.35 -16.81
N SER A 360 -3.86 -4.67 -18.07
CA SER A 360 -5.23 -4.90 -18.51
C SER A 360 -5.89 -6.17 -17.95
N ASP A 361 -5.09 -7.10 -17.40
CA ASP A 361 -5.59 -8.35 -16.82
C ASP A 361 -6.00 -8.18 -15.35
N LEU A 362 -5.74 -7.01 -14.77
CA LEU A 362 -6.05 -6.70 -13.38
C LEU A 362 -7.54 -6.42 -13.19
N THR A 363 -8.07 -6.89 -12.08
CA THR A 363 -9.37 -6.47 -11.58
C THR A 363 -9.20 -5.27 -10.65
N LYS A 364 -10.20 -4.36 -10.62
CA LYS A 364 -10.12 -3.12 -9.85
C LYS A 364 -11.28 -3.05 -8.86
N GLU A 365 -10.99 -2.62 -7.65
CA GLU A 365 -11.97 -2.20 -6.65
C GLU A 365 -11.77 -0.72 -6.37
N ILE A 366 -12.85 0.08 -6.47
CA ILE A 366 -12.81 1.52 -6.27
C ILE A 366 -13.65 1.87 -5.05
N ILE A 367 -13.02 2.44 -4.03
CA ILE A 367 -13.65 2.85 -2.79
C ILE A 367 -13.73 4.37 -2.78
N TYR A 368 -14.94 4.92 -2.99
CA TYR A 368 -15.15 6.36 -2.97
C TYR A 368 -15.20 6.89 -1.54
N ARG A 369 -14.52 8.01 -1.27
CA ARG A 369 -14.60 8.71 0.01
C ARG A 369 -15.94 9.42 0.14
N GLN A 370 -16.60 9.30 1.29
CA GLN A 370 -17.89 9.95 1.54
C GLN A 370 -17.70 11.45 1.79
N HIS A 371 -18.68 12.27 1.34
CA HIS A 371 -18.62 13.74 1.31
C HIS A 371 -18.61 14.40 2.71
N ASP A 372 -18.88 13.68 3.78
CA ASP A 372 -18.93 14.23 5.15
C ASP A 372 -17.54 14.61 5.67
N ASP A 373 -16.46 14.03 5.10
CA ASP A 373 -15.07 14.35 5.45
C ASP A 373 -14.53 15.62 4.75
N ILE A 374 -15.28 16.16 3.76
CA ILE A 374 -14.85 17.31 2.95
C ILE A 374 -15.46 18.63 3.48
N SER A 375 -16.55 18.58 4.26
CA SER A 375 -17.32 19.78 4.66
C SER A 375 -16.65 20.61 5.77
N ASP A 376 -15.75 20.03 6.56
CA ASP A 376 -15.14 20.74 7.70
C ASP A 376 -13.92 21.61 7.34
N THR A 377 -13.45 21.52 6.08
CA THR A 377 -12.24 22.25 5.64
C THR A 377 -12.53 23.52 4.82
N ILE A 378 -13.79 23.77 4.47
CA ILE A 378 -14.15 24.93 3.60
C ILE A 378 -14.53 26.20 4.40
N ASN A 379 -14.70 26.11 5.72
CA ASN A 379 -15.11 27.24 6.57
C ASN A 379 -14.01 27.72 7.51
N THR A 380 -12.87 28.13 7.01
CA THR A 380 -12.01 29.06 7.75
C THR A 380 -11.55 30.16 6.81
N ASP A 381 -12.29 31.29 6.90
CA ASP A 381 -11.82 32.59 6.45
C ASP A 381 -10.47 32.91 7.11
N SER A 382 -9.42 32.97 6.34
CA SER A 382 -8.29 33.86 6.61
C SER A 382 -7.51 34.13 5.33
N GLU A 383 -7.64 35.36 4.87
CA GLU A 383 -6.72 35.99 3.94
C GLU A 383 -5.28 35.84 4.43
N THR A 384 -4.52 35.00 3.77
CA THR A 384 -3.05 35.13 3.74
C THR A 384 -2.55 34.73 2.37
N THR A 385 -2.17 35.74 1.61
CA THR A 385 -1.41 35.64 0.37
C THR A 385 -0.10 34.89 0.65
N SER A 386 0.00 33.66 0.16
CA SER A 386 1.28 32.99 -0.06
C SER A 386 1.26 32.36 -1.44
N THR A 387 2.14 32.85 -2.29
CA THR A 387 2.57 32.26 -3.53
C THR A 387 3.15 30.87 -3.24
N ALA A 388 2.42 29.82 -3.49
CA ALA A 388 2.92 28.46 -3.47
C ALA A 388 2.59 27.78 -4.78
N SER A 389 3.61 27.60 -5.59
CA SER A 389 3.70 26.60 -6.62
C SER A 389 4.06 25.29 -5.91
N ASP A 390 3.07 24.48 -5.58
CA ASP A 390 3.31 23.06 -5.27
C ASP A 390 1.97 22.31 -5.37
N ASP A 391 1.89 21.36 -6.31
CA ASP A 391 0.77 20.42 -6.46
C ASP A 391 0.84 19.36 -5.32
N SER A 392 0.76 19.78 -4.06
CA SER A 392 0.76 18.86 -2.94
C SER A 392 -0.58 18.15 -2.84
N ILE A 393 -0.56 16.82 -2.91
CA ILE A 393 -1.72 15.96 -2.62
C ILE A 393 -2.07 16.18 -1.15
N THR A 394 -3.22 16.80 -0.89
CA THR A 394 -3.78 16.94 0.45
C THR A 394 -4.93 15.95 0.62
N ALA A 395 -5.17 15.46 1.84
CA ALA A 395 -6.24 14.52 2.13
C ALA A 395 -7.63 15.02 1.65
N SER A 396 -7.83 16.34 1.55
CA SER A 396 -9.04 16.98 1.05
C SER A 396 -9.26 16.82 -0.47
N ASN A 397 -8.24 16.44 -1.23
CA ASN A 397 -8.32 16.31 -2.69
C ASN A 397 -8.51 14.86 -3.16
N ILE A 398 -8.50 13.88 -2.26
CA ILE A 398 -8.65 12.46 -2.60
C ILE A 398 -10.13 12.15 -2.78
N LEU A 399 -10.50 11.61 -3.94
CA LEU A 399 -11.86 11.23 -4.30
C LEU A 399 -12.16 9.75 -4.04
N ALA A 400 -11.20 8.90 -4.30
CA ALA A 400 -11.34 7.45 -4.17
C ALA A 400 -9.99 6.79 -3.97
N ASP A 401 -10.00 5.61 -3.37
CA ASP A 401 -8.87 4.69 -3.35
C ASP A 401 -9.17 3.55 -4.32
N ILE A 402 -8.16 3.17 -5.13
CA ILE A 402 -8.27 2.15 -6.17
C ILE A 402 -7.32 1.02 -5.81
N TYR A 403 -7.86 -0.17 -5.65
CA TYR A 403 -7.10 -1.40 -5.40
C TYR A 403 -7.09 -2.26 -6.65
N TYR A 404 -5.94 -2.81 -7.00
CA TYR A 404 -5.74 -3.69 -8.15
C TYR A 404 -5.46 -5.11 -7.68
N TYR A 405 -6.09 -6.10 -8.31
CA TYR A 405 -5.95 -7.51 -7.94
C TYR A 405 -5.66 -8.37 -9.16
N TYR A 406 -4.90 -9.44 -8.96
CA TYR A 406 -4.70 -10.53 -9.92
C TYR A 406 -4.78 -11.87 -9.21
N GLY A 407 -5.60 -12.81 -9.73
CA GLY A 407 -5.77 -14.15 -9.15
C GLY A 407 -6.24 -14.16 -7.69
N GLY A 408 -6.91 -13.08 -7.23
CA GLY A 408 -7.32 -12.91 -5.82
C GLY A 408 -6.25 -12.34 -4.91
N HIS A 409 -5.05 -12.01 -5.42
CA HIS A 409 -3.97 -11.33 -4.71
C HIS A 409 -3.99 -9.84 -5.00
N GLU A 410 -3.81 -9.00 -3.99
CA GLU A 410 -3.60 -7.57 -4.19
C GLU A 410 -2.29 -7.37 -4.94
N ALA A 411 -2.35 -6.61 -6.02
CA ALA A 411 -1.20 -6.29 -6.88
C ALA A 411 -0.66 -4.88 -6.65
N GLY A 412 -1.48 -3.98 -6.10
CA GLY A 412 -1.15 -2.60 -5.79
C GLY A 412 -2.39 -1.76 -5.54
N HIS A 413 -2.18 -0.55 -5.08
CA HIS A 413 -3.25 0.43 -4.89
C HIS A 413 -2.75 1.84 -5.16
N THR A 414 -3.70 2.76 -5.38
CA THR A 414 -3.44 4.19 -5.57
C THR A 414 -4.63 5.01 -5.12
N SER A 415 -4.41 6.29 -4.87
CA SER A 415 -5.50 7.24 -4.62
C SER A 415 -5.77 8.10 -5.85
N LEU A 416 -7.05 8.25 -6.20
CA LEU A 416 -7.52 9.15 -7.24
C LEU A 416 -7.77 10.52 -6.64
N TYR A 417 -7.12 11.55 -7.15
CA TYR A 417 -7.24 12.90 -6.60
C TYR A 417 -7.53 13.97 -7.66
N PHE A 418 -8.01 15.09 -7.17
CA PHE A 418 -8.22 16.30 -7.93
C PHE A 418 -6.90 17.04 -8.13
N SER A 419 -6.44 17.22 -9.36
CA SER A 419 -5.41 18.19 -9.70
C SER A 419 -6.09 19.43 -10.27
N GLY A 420 -6.09 20.51 -9.52
CA GLY A 420 -6.74 21.79 -9.72
C GLY A 420 -7.26 22.20 -11.12
N THR A 421 -8.16 23.16 -11.15
CA THR A 421 -8.64 23.77 -12.40
C THR A 421 -7.56 24.70 -12.96
N LYS A 422 -7.09 24.48 -14.21
CA LYS A 422 -6.36 25.51 -14.96
C LYS A 422 -7.33 26.67 -15.21
N THR A 423 -7.23 27.73 -14.41
CA THR A 423 -7.94 28.97 -14.73
C THR A 423 -7.38 29.53 -16.03
N SER A 424 -8.26 29.84 -16.98
CA SER A 424 -7.98 30.36 -18.32
C SER A 424 -7.33 31.76 -18.33
N LYS A 425 -6.46 32.08 -17.36
CA LYS A 425 -5.74 33.36 -17.29
C LYS A 425 -4.34 33.33 -17.89
N ASP A 426 -3.85 32.18 -18.29
CA ASP A 426 -2.49 32.02 -18.83
C ASP A 426 -2.45 31.78 -20.35
N ILE A 427 -3.35 32.43 -21.12
CA ILE A 427 -3.14 32.57 -22.55
C ILE A 427 -2.32 33.86 -22.72
N PRO A 428 -1.02 33.78 -23.09
CA PRO A 428 -0.27 34.96 -23.47
C PRO A 428 -0.90 35.54 -24.74
N SER A 429 -1.46 36.71 -24.65
CA SER A 429 -1.83 37.50 -25.84
C SER A 429 -0.54 37.79 -26.61
N ASP A 430 -0.41 37.16 -27.78
CA ASP A 430 0.59 37.48 -28.77
C ASP A 430 0.33 38.92 -29.28
N ASN A 431 1.20 39.84 -28.88
CA ASN A 431 1.33 41.12 -29.57
C ASN A 431 2.76 41.64 -29.51
N GLY A 432 3.45 41.47 -30.64
CA GLY A 432 4.36 42.51 -31.15
C GLY A 432 5.80 42.49 -30.65
N ARG A 433 6.68 41.96 -31.49
CA ARG A 433 8.11 42.23 -31.72
C ARG A 433 8.45 43.76 -31.73
N PRO A 434 9.75 44.25 -31.63
CA PRO A 434 11.02 43.54 -31.85
C PRO A 434 12.24 43.96 -30.98
N ALA A 435 13.25 43.10 -31.10
CA ALA A 435 14.70 43.33 -31.28
C ALA A 435 15.54 44.15 -30.28
N ASP A 436 16.57 43.54 -29.88
CA ASP A 436 18.03 43.82 -29.95
C ASP A 436 18.81 43.93 -28.64
N SER A 437 19.89 43.21 -28.70
CA SER A 437 21.29 43.47 -28.31
C SER A 437 21.74 43.16 -26.84
N SER A 438 22.54 42.13 -26.79
CA SER A 438 23.97 42.13 -26.38
C SER A 438 24.39 42.21 -24.92
N ALA A 439 25.32 41.31 -24.65
CA ALA A 439 26.50 41.37 -23.76
C ALA A 439 26.33 40.86 -22.32
N ALA A 440 26.81 39.68 -22.04
CA ALA A 440 28.15 39.33 -21.51
C ALA A 440 28.38 39.66 -20.03
N SER A 441 28.78 38.65 -19.34
CA SER A 441 29.85 38.48 -18.33
C SER A 441 29.47 38.35 -16.87
N ASP A 442 30.00 37.27 -16.37
CA ASP A 442 30.80 36.99 -15.17
C ASP A 442 30.15 36.47 -13.90
N SER A 443 30.46 35.22 -13.72
CA SER A 443 30.95 34.50 -12.54
C SER A 443 30.75 35.11 -11.15
N LYS A 444 30.15 34.36 -10.23
CA LYS A 444 30.81 33.97 -8.96
C LYS A 444 30.04 32.87 -8.22
N ASP A 445 30.82 31.87 -7.84
CA ASP A 445 30.54 30.85 -6.84
C ASP A 445 30.01 31.41 -5.54
N GLN A 446 28.97 30.79 -4.98
CA GLN A 446 28.86 30.57 -3.54
C GLN A 446 28.00 29.36 -3.27
N SER A 447 28.62 28.36 -2.65
CA SER A 447 28.02 27.22 -2.00
C SER A 447 27.16 27.66 -0.82
N ASP A 448 25.90 27.21 -0.79
CA ASP A 448 25.18 27.09 0.46
C ASP A 448 24.32 25.83 0.44
N GLY A 449 24.56 25.00 1.45
CA GLY A 449 23.87 23.76 1.67
C GLY A 449 22.46 24.01 2.19
N SER A 450 21.47 23.54 1.47
CA SER A 450 20.11 23.43 1.97
C SER A 450 19.81 21.99 2.31
N ALA A 451 19.50 21.78 3.58
CA ALA A 451 19.00 20.54 4.15
C ALA A 451 17.73 20.09 3.41
N VAL A 452 17.75 18.88 2.88
CA VAL A 452 16.57 18.20 2.34
C VAL A 452 15.68 17.81 3.52
N SER A 453 14.57 18.50 3.69
CA SER A 453 13.50 18.09 4.60
C SER A 453 12.89 16.80 4.08
N GLY A 454 12.96 15.72 4.87
CA GLY A 454 12.36 14.45 4.57
C GLY A 454 10.84 14.59 4.42
N SER A 455 10.32 14.20 3.27
CA SER A 455 8.89 14.07 3.04
C SER A 455 8.39 12.84 3.80
N SER A 456 7.63 13.06 4.85
CA SER A 456 6.87 12.02 5.54
C SER A 456 5.76 11.53 4.59
N LEU A 457 5.78 10.25 4.23
CA LEU A 457 4.69 9.58 3.54
C LEU A 457 3.45 9.56 4.44
N PRO A 458 2.26 9.95 3.98
CA PRO A 458 1.03 9.82 4.77
C PRO A 458 0.61 8.35 4.82
N TYR A 459 0.63 7.77 6.01
CA TYR A 459 0.02 6.47 6.28
C TYR A 459 -1.48 6.67 6.55
N LEU A 460 -2.31 5.97 5.80
CA LEU A 460 -3.74 5.90 6.03
C LEU A 460 -4.04 4.77 7.03
N VAL A 461 -4.65 5.13 8.14
CA VAL A 461 -5.26 4.19 9.09
C VAL A 461 -6.54 3.66 8.45
N SER A 462 -6.64 2.36 8.21
CA SER A 462 -7.88 1.72 7.78
C SER A 462 -8.80 1.53 8.98
N ASP A 463 -9.82 2.35 9.11
CA ASP A 463 -10.94 2.08 10.02
C ASP A 463 -11.83 0.99 9.42
N ASN A 464 -11.81 -0.19 10.04
CA ASN A 464 -12.72 -1.29 9.76
C ASN A 464 -14.12 -1.00 10.34
N SER A 465 -14.91 -0.17 9.66
CA SER A 465 -16.37 -0.10 9.86
C SER A 465 -17.07 -0.51 8.57
N THR A 466 -17.35 -1.80 8.44
CA THR A 466 -18.14 -2.36 7.34
C THR A 466 -19.58 -1.92 7.45
N SER A 467 -20.04 -1.01 6.57
CA SER A 467 -21.45 -0.78 6.34
C SER A 467 -21.98 -1.77 5.27
N PRO A 468 -23.24 -2.25 5.38
CA PRO A 468 -23.77 -3.31 4.49
C PRO A 468 -24.04 -2.88 3.05
N LEU A 469 -23.70 -1.68 2.64
CA LEU A 469 -23.98 -1.12 1.30
C LEU A 469 -22.76 -1.07 0.36
N SER A 470 -21.55 -1.41 0.83
CA SER A 470 -20.31 -1.31 0.04
C SER A 470 -20.14 -2.41 -1.04
N ASN A 471 -20.99 -3.45 -1.05
CA ASN A 471 -20.86 -4.59 -1.98
C ASN A 471 -21.79 -4.50 -3.20
N ALA A 472 -22.25 -3.31 -3.60
CA ALA A 472 -23.27 -3.20 -4.64
C ALA A 472 -22.74 -3.26 -6.08
N VAL A 473 -21.49 -2.87 -6.34
CA VAL A 473 -20.95 -2.81 -7.71
C VAL A 473 -19.45 -3.13 -7.72
N THR A 474 -19.04 -4.11 -8.50
CA THR A 474 -17.62 -4.42 -8.80
C THR A 474 -17.39 -4.21 -10.29
N VAL A 475 -16.33 -3.47 -10.65
CA VAL A 475 -15.94 -3.23 -12.04
C VAL A 475 -14.71 -4.07 -12.36
N THR A 476 -14.83 -4.93 -13.38
CA THR A 476 -13.75 -5.82 -13.82
C THR A 476 -13.51 -5.60 -15.31
N GLY A 477 -12.40 -4.97 -15.68
CA GLY A 477 -12.10 -4.63 -17.08
C GLY A 477 -13.24 -3.80 -17.71
N ASN A 478 -13.66 -4.15 -18.93
CA ASN A 478 -14.78 -3.49 -19.63
C ASN A 478 -16.19 -3.93 -19.17
N PHE A 479 -16.31 -4.65 -18.05
CA PHE A 479 -17.58 -5.18 -17.57
C PHE A 479 -17.90 -4.67 -16.17
N ILE A 480 -19.16 -4.20 -16.02
CA ILE A 480 -19.72 -3.75 -14.74
C ILE A 480 -20.51 -4.92 -14.15
N TYR A 481 -20.08 -5.42 -12.99
CA TYR A 481 -20.86 -6.40 -12.24
C TYR A 481 -21.80 -5.66 -11.29
N ILE A 482 -23.09 -5.66 -11.65
CA ILE A 482 -24.16 -5.26 -10.72
C ILE A 482 -24.46 -6.47 -9.84
N ASN A 483 -24.59 -6.26 -8.54
CA ASN A 483 -25.01 -7.33 -7.63
C ASN A 483 -26.24 -8.02 -8.22
N LEU A 484 -26.09 -9.29 -8.61
CA LEU A 484 -27.10 -10.08 -9.29
C LEU A 484 -28.43 -10.09 -8.54
N TRP A 485 -28.39 -10.04 -7.20
CA TRP A 485 -29.58 -9.95 -6.35
C TRP A 485 -30.35 -8.64 -6.55
N LEU A 486 -29.66 -7.53 -6.71
CA LEU A 486 -30.28 -6.21 -6.94
C LEU A 486 -30.87 -6.13 -8.35
N PHE A 487 -30.18 -6.70 -9.35
CA PHE A 487 -30.68 -6.78 -10.72
C PHE A 487 -31.89 -7.74 -10.82
N VAL A 488 -31.79 -8.94 -10.24
CA VAL A 488 -32.88 -9.91 -10.23
C VAL A 488 -34.10 -9.38 -9.48
N SER A 489 -33.92 -8.71 -8.33
CA SER A 489 -35.01 -8.11 -7.58
C SER A 489 -35.70 -7.00 -8.38
N THR A 490 -34.94 -6.15 -9.08
CA THR A 490 -35.47 -5.07 -9.92
C THR A 490 -36.27 -5.64 -11.10
N VAL A 491 -35.74 -6.67 -11.77
CA VAL A 491 -36.44 -7.37 -12.86
C VAL A 491 -37.70 -8.06 -12.37
N CYS A 492 -37.68 -8.71 -11.19
CA CYS A 492 -38.86 -9.32 -10.58
C CYS A 492 -39.93 -8.27 -10.23
N VAL A 493 -39.55 -7.11 -9.71
CA VAL A 493 -40.47 -6.00 -9.43
C VAL A 493 -41.11 -5.46 -10.70
N VAL A 494 -40.33 -5.26 -11.78
CA VAL A 494 -40.84 -4.82 -13.08
C VAL A 494 -41.83 -5.84 -13.64
N ILE A 495 -41.51 -7.14 -13.59
CA ILE A 495 -42.41 -8.21 -14.04
C ILE A 495 -43.70 -8.21 -13.21
N LEU A 496 -43.61 -8.03 -11.89
CA LEU A 496 -44.77 -7.97 -11.00
C LEU A 496 -45.67 -6.77 -11.34
N ILE A 497 -45.08 -5.60 -11.59
CA ILE A 497 -45.81 -4.38 -12.01
C ILE A 497 -46.53 -4.60 -13.34
N VAL A 498 -45.86 -5.20 -14.33
CA VAL A 498 -46.46 -5.51 -15.63
C VAL A 498 -47.63 -6.52 -15.48
N LEU A 499 -47.44 -7.57 -14.67
CA LEU A 499 -48.49 -8.52 -14.34
C LEU A 499 -49.72 -7.85 -13.67
N LEU A 500 -49.48 -6.95 -12.70
CA LEU A 500 -50.55 -6.20 -12.03
C LEU A 500 -51.28 -5.27 -13.01
N LEU A 501 -50.56 -4.60 -13.91
CA LEU A 501 -51.16 -3.77 -14.95
C LEU A 501 -52.03 -4.58 -15.94
N VAL A 502 -51.55 -5.78 -16.34
CA VAL A 502 -52.32 -6.68 -17.21
C VAL A 502 -53.58 -7.22 -16.50
N ILE A 503 -53.49 -7.59 -15.21
CA ILE A 503 -54.62 -8.03 -14.40
C ILE A 503 -55.61 -6.90 -14.25
N ASN A 504 -55.18 -5.68 -13.95
CA ASN A 504 -56.03 -4.51 -13.79
C ASN A 504 -56.70 -4.10 -15.10
N ALA A 505 -55.98 -4.13 -16.24
CA ALA A 505 -56.55 -3.93 -17.56
C ALA A 505 -57.61 -4.98 -17.92
N LYS A 506 -57.46 -6.25 -17.42
CA LYS A 506 -58.42 -7.31 -17.60
C LYS A 506 -59.64 -7.15 -16.73
N LYS A 507 -59.48 -6.65 -15.50
CA LYS A 507 -60.57 -6.35 -14.56
C LYS A 507 -61.45 -5.18 -15.03
N ASN A 508 -60.83 -4.12 -15.59
CA ASN A 508 -61.55 -2.98 -16.16
C ASN A 508 -62.31 -3.29 -17.48
N ARG A 509 -61.95 -4.38 -18.18
CA ARG A 509 -62.70 -4.84 -19.38
C ARG A 509 -63.91 -5.70 -19.04
N HIS A 510 -64.00 -6.25 -17.82
CA HIS A 510 -65.17 -7.00 -17.36
C HIS A 510 -66.19 -6.13 -16.59
N GLY A 511 -65.82 -4.85 -16.24
CA GLY A 511 -66.70 -3.91 -15.55
C GLY A 511 -67.61 -3.05 -16.44
N LEU A 512 -67.55 -3.21 -17.77
CA LEU A 512 -68.40 -2.48 -18.71
C LEU A 512 -69.39 -3.46 -19.40
N ARG A 513 -70.25 -4.05 -18.63
CA ARG A 513 -71.51 -4.66 -19.09
C ARG A 513 -72.57 -4.43 -18.01
N PHE A 514 -73.21 -3.26 -18.05
CA PHE A 514 -74.59 -3.06 -17.74
C PHE A 514 -75.16 -2.10 -18.77
#